data_c14513010833f29646a05a2d7fb3d5af
#
_entry.id   c14513010833f29646a05a2d7fb3d5af
#
_cell.length_a   1.000
_cell.length_b   1.000
_cell.length_c   1.000
_cell.angle_alpha   90.00
_cell.angle_beta   90.00
_cell.angle_gamma   90.00
#
_symmetry.space_group_name_H-M   'P 1'
#
loop_
_entity.id
_entity.type
_entity.pdbx_description
1 polymer ?
#
loop_
_entity_poly.entity_id
_entity_poly.type
_entity_poly.pdbx_seq_one_letter_code
_entity_poly.pdbx_strand_id
1 'polypeptide(L)'
;MGFFGTIKDEAKRNFIARADEAKGEIVYKYPEKNIRMLTQLTVDADEVALFVKDGKVEGKLGPGRHQLDTSNIPFLSRLVEGFTGGNLFISEVFFVSTREFTGVKFGGPIGDVRDPETGLGIGTMVYGDFSLRVTEPEKLVVGLVGMGRTSNAEFLGWFKNQVLKVTRDRIAELLVKKKWPLLDVTSGAYTEEIETEVIAGLKPHVDTYGMTVVRMGNFHVSIKEEDEATLKKLSKDVAYSRLAGGFQQYAQGQAMLGASEGMAKGGGGADGALQGMGMGMGFGMAQMFSNQQQQNQQQQFQQQQQQPAPAAAPADTRSPAQRLKELKELKDAGVLSDDEYNAKRAELMKLL
;
A
#
# COMPACT_ATOMS: atom_id res chain seq x y z
N MET A 1 3.73 1.56 -59.07
CA MET A 1 3.71 0.95 -57.69
C MET A 1 3.55 -0.53 -57.88
N GLY A 2 4.62 -1.20 -57.69
CA GLY A 2 4.96 -2.30 -58.47
C GLY A 2 5.05 -3.61 -57.78
N PHE A 3 5.36 -4.54 -58.55
CA PHE A 3 5.61 -5.95 -58.37
C PHE A 3 6.35 -6.32 -57.03
N PHE A 4 7.25 -5.47 -56.54
CA PHE A 4 7.96 -5.66 -55.27
C PHE A 4 7.11 -5.47 -54.01
N GLY A 5 6.02 -4.68 -54.06
CA GLY A 5 5.07 -4.55 -52.96
C GLY A 5 4.25 -5.81 -52.76
N THR A 6 3.81 -6.40 -53.86
CA THR A 6 3.00 -7.64 -53.85
C THR A 6 3.79 -8.85 -53.35
N ILE A 7 5.08 -8.97 -53.70
CA ILE A 7 5.97 -10.05 -53.23
C ILE A 7 6.24 -9.92 -51.71
N LYS A 8 6.42 -8.72 -51.20
CA LYS A 8 6.60 -8.47 -49.76
C LYS A 8 5.34 -8.80 -48.97
N ASP A 9 4.17 -8.50 -49.51
CA ASP A 9 2.88 -8.79 -48.87
C ASP A 9 2.54 -10.29 -48.94
N GLU A 10 2.87 -10.99 -50.00
CA GLU A 10 2.74 -12.45 -50.09
C GLU A 10 3.72 -13.18 -49.19
N ALA A 11 4.96 -12.71 -49.06
CA ALA A 11 5.92 -13.29 -48.12
C ALA A 11 5.46 -13.09 -46.66
N LYS A 12 4.87 -11.94 -46.31
CA LYS A 12 4.30 -11.68 -44.99
C LYS A 12 3.11 -12.59 -44.67
N ARG A 13 2.28 -12.93 -45.67
CA ARG A 13 1.12 -13.83 -45.48
C ARG A 13 1.49 -15.28 -45.20
N ASN A 14 2.73 -15.68 -45.49
CA ASN A 14 3.24 -17.01 -45.23
C ASN A 14 4.00 -17.13 -43.91
N PHE A 15 4.10 -16.03 -43.15
CA PHE A 15 4.74 -16.00 -41.85
C PHE A 15 3.85 -15.31 -40.81
N ILE A 16 3.64 -15.98 -39.70
CA ILE A 16 2.93 -15.47 -38.52
C ILE A 16 3.90 -15.44 -37.37
N ALA A 17 4.07 -14.29 -36.77
CA ALA A 17 4.84 -14.10 -35.57
C ALA A 17 4.28 -12.87 -34.81
N ARG A 18 4.65 -12.73 -33.56
CA ARG A 18 4.43 -11.48 -32.84
C ARG A 18 5.21 -10.36 -33.52
N ALA A 19 4.59 -9.22 -33.73
CA ALA A 19 5.27 -8.04 -34.24
C ALA A 19 6.35 -7.56 -33.24
N ASP A 20 7.49 -7.10 -33.77
CA ASP A 20 8.60 -6.66 -32.90
C ASP A 20 8.19 -5.50 -31.99
N GLU A 21 7.32 -4.62 -32.44
CA GLU A 21 6.79 -3.50 -31.67
C GLU A 21 5.92 -3.97 -30.48
N ALA A 22 5.32 -5.16 -30.63
CA ALA A 22 4.45 -5.75 -29.62
C ALA A 22 5.17 -6.68 -28.62
N LYS A 23 6.49 -6.86 -28.75
CA LYS A 23 7.27 -7.76 -27.85
C LYS A 23 7.24 -7.33 -26.38
N GLY A 24 6.92 -6.05 -26.11
CA GLY A 24 6.70 -5.52 -24.76
C GLY A 24 5.32 -5.84 -24.17
N GLU A 25 4.40 -6.37 -24.93
CA GLU A 25 3.02 -6.59 -24.50
C GLU A 25 2.83 -7.98 -23.86
N ILE A 26 1.85 -8.07 -22.96
CA ILE A 26 1.46 -9.36 -22.36
C ILE A 26 0.73 -10.22 -23.38
N VAL A 27 -0.22 -9.61 -24.09
CA VAL A 27 -1.04 -10.27 -25.11
C VAL A 27 -0.97 -9.46 -26.39
N TYR A 28 -0.66 -10.13 -27.48
CA TYR A 28 -0.71 -9.57 -28.83
C TYR A 28 -1.68 -10.36 -29.68
N LYS A 29 -2.68 -9.70 -30.24
CA LYS A 29 -3.61 -10.30 -31.19
C LYS A 29 -3.09 -10.09 -32.61
N TYR A 30 -2.84 -11.18 -33.32
CA TYR A 30 -2.47 -11.12 -34.73
C TYR A 30 -3.63 -10.52 -35.55
N PRO A 31 -3.35 -9.56 -36.44
CA PRO A 31 -4.41 -8.79 -37.08
C PRO A 31 -5.26 -9.57 -38.10
N GLU A 32 -4.70 -10.60 -38.72
CA GLU A 32 -5.39 -11.38 -39.73
C GLU A 32 -6.06 -12.62 -39.12
N LYS A 33 -7.32 -12.86 -39.50
CA LYS A 33 -8.09 -14.04 -39.08
C LYS A 33 -8.06 -15.16 -40.11
N ASN A 34 -7.87 -14.81 -41.38
CA ASN A 34 -7.85 -15.76 -42.50
C ASN A 34 -6.43 -16.28 -42.68
N ILE A 35 -6.19 -17.48 -42.22
CA ILE A 35 -4.87 -18.10 -42.20
C ILE A 35 -4.78 -19.19 -43.25
N ARG A 36 -3.74 -19.14 -44.10
CA ARG A 36 -3.49 -20.17 -45.11
C ARG A 36 -2.86 -21.42 -44.46
N MET A 37 -3.22 -22.58 -44.96
CA MET A 37 -2.51 -23.81 -44.65
C MET A 37 -1.06 -23.70 -45.06
N LEU A 38 -0.19 -24.43 -44.37
CA LEU A 38 1.28 -24.45 -44.56
C LEU A 38 1.99 -23.13 -44.19
N THR A 39 1.26 -22.14 -43.68
CA THR A 39 1.88 -20.93 -43.12
C THR A 39 2.84 -21.30 -41.96
N GLN A 40 3.99 -20.66 -41.91
CA GLN A 40 4.96 -20.81 -40.81
C GLN A 40 4.57 -19.90 -39.66
N LEU A 41 4.31 -20.48 -38.49
CA LEU A 41 4.11 -19.76 -37.25
C LEU A 41 5.37 -19.84 -36.42
N THR A 42 5.90 -18.72 -35.96
CA THR A 42 7.02 -18.66 -35.02
C THR A 42 6.52 -18.15 -33.68
N VAL A 43 6.82 -18.92 -32.63
CA VAL A 43 6.50 -18.61 -31.24
C VAL A 43 7.82 -18.46 -30.49
N ASP A 44 8.04 -17.32 -29.85
CA ASP A 44 9.26 -17.04 -29.09
C ASP A 44 9.35 -17.93 -27.84
N ALA A 45 10.55 -18.04 -27.25
CA ALA A 45 10.83 -18.97 -26.15
C ALA A 45 10.00 -18.71 -24.88
N ASP A 46 9.57 -17.48 -24.70
CA ASP A 46 8.84 -16.97 -23.54
C ASP A 46 7.37 -16.71 -23.81
N GLU A 47 6.79 -17.32 -24.86
CA GLU A 47 5.40 -17.13 -25.22
C GLU A 47 4.70 -18.40 -25.70
N VAL A 48 3.39 -18.30 -25.85
CA VAL A 48 2.54 -19.30 -26.48
C VAL A 48 1.60 -18.65 -27.47
N ALA A 49 1.27 -19.36 -28.55
CA ALA A 49 0.24 -18.96 -29.51
C ALA A 49 -1.06 -19.73 -29.24
N LEU A 50 -2.16 -19.00 -29.06
CA LEU A 50 -3.51 -19.55 -28.87
C LEU A 50 -4.35 -19.30 -30.13
N PHE A 51 -5.06 -20.30 -30.57
CA PHE A 51 -6.00 -20.27 -31.67
C PHE A 51 -7.42 -20.21 -31.13
N VAL A 52 -8.14 -19.13 -31.42
CA VAL A 52 -9.50 -18.87 -30.93
C VAL A 52 -10.46 -18.81 -32.10
N LYS A 53 -11.54 -19.57 -32.03
CA LYS A 53 -12.66 -19.51 -32.96
C LYS A 53 -13.98 -19.43 -32.17
N ASP A 54 -14.85 -18.52 -32.55
CA ASP A 54 -16.17 -18.33 -31.94
C ASP A 54 -16.12 -18.20 -30.41
N GLY A 55 -15.07 -17.49 -29.89
CA GLY A 55 -14.86 -17.26 -28.48
C GLY A 55 -14.30 -18.46 -27.70
N LYS A 56 -13.93 -19.57 -28.37
CA LYS A 56 -13.35 -20.75 -27.74
C LYS A 56 -11.90 -20.91 -28.14
N VAL A 57 -11.04 -21.27 -27.20
CA VAL A 57 -9.66 -21.70 -27.47
C VAL A 57 -9.71 -23.11 -28.06
N GLU A 58 -9.39 -23.24 -29.34
CA GLU A 58 -9.37 -24.52 -30.05
C GLU A 58 -8.03 -25.23 -29.95
N GLY A 59 -6.95 -24.48 -29.77
CA GLY A 59 -5.62 -25.05 -29.62
C GLY A 59 -4.56 -24.08 -29.17
N LYS A 60 -3.42 -24.65 -28.77
CA LYS A 60 -2.25 -23.96 -28.27
C LYS A 60 -0.99 -24.52 -28.92
N LEU A 61 -0.06 -23.65 -29.31
CA LEU A 61 1.28 -24.00 -29.73
C LEU A 61 2.31 -23.33 -28.82
N GLY A 62 3.26 -24.11 -28.33
CA GLY A 62 4.37 -23.63 -27.51
C GLY A 62 5.50 -23.01 -28.36
N PRO A 63 6.62 -22.66 -27.69
CA PRO A 63 7.80 -22.12 -28.36
C PRO A 63 8.30 -22.95 -29.55
N GLY A 64 8.77 -22.27 -30.58
CA GLY A 64 9.35 -22.91 -31.75
C GLY A 64 8.73 -22.43 -33.06
N ARG A 65 9.17 -23.08 -34.14
CA ARG A 65 8.64 -22.86 -35.48
C ARG A 65 7.70 -24.01 -35.84
N HIS A 66 6.47 -23.65 -36.21
CA HIS A 66 5.40 -24.59 -36.53
C HIS A 66 4.89 -24.32 -37.95
N GLN A 67 4.85 -25.36 -38.76
CA GLN A 67 4.13 -25.33 -40.02
C GLN A 67 2.67 -25.66 -39.72
N LEU A 68 1.76 -24.76 -40.06
CA LEU A 68 0.33 -24.93 -39.80
C LEU A 68 -0.28 -25.92 -40.80
N ASP A 69 -0.24 -27.20 -40.43
CA ASP A 69 -0.76 -28.31 -41.21
C ASP A 69 -1.59 -29.24 -40.33
N THR A 70 -2.75 -29.63 -40.83
CA THR A 70 -3.68 -30.54 -40.13
C THR A 70 -3.11 -31.93 -39.90
N SER A 71 -2.10 -32.36 -40.70
CA SER A 71 -1.39 -33.61 -40.51
C SER A 71 -0.51 -33.62 -39.28
N ASN A 72 0.04 -32.46 -38.91
CA ASN A 72 0.97 -32.26 -37.79
C ASN A 72 0.30 -31.66 -36.57
N ILE A 73 -0.78 -30.90 -36.76
CA ILE A 73 -1.46 -30.14 -35.72
C ILE A 73 -2.96 -30.50 -35.74
N PRO A 74 -3.39 -31.51 -35.02
CA PRO A 74 -4.73 -32.08 -35.15
C PRO A 74 -5.88 -31.12 -34.90
N PHE A 75 -5.72 -30.15 -33.98
CA PHE A 75 -6.79 -29.18 -33.68
C PHE A 75 -7.09 -28.24 -34.86
N LEU A 76 -6.17 -28.05 -35.80
CA LEU A 76 -6.40 -27.20 -36.98
C LEU A 76 -7.55 -27.75 -37.86
N SER A 77 -7.77 -29.07 -37.84
CA SER A 77 -8.89 -29.65 -38.57
C SER A 77 -10.27 -29.07 -38.18
N ARG A 78 -10.42 -28.65 -36.94
CA ARG A 78 -11.65 -27.99 -36.43
C ARG A 78 -11.81 -26.56 -36.89
N LEU A 79 -10.72 -25.93 -37.33
CA LEU A 79 -10.68 -24.55 -37.81
C LEU A 79 -10.89 -24.42 -39.31
N VAL A 80 -10.68 -25.51 -40.08
CA VAL A 80 -10.80 -25.52 -41.54
C VAL A 80 -12.25 -25.36 -41.95
N GLU A 81 -12.50 -24.42 -42.87
CA GLU A 81 -13.82 -24.20 -43.45
C GLU A 81 -13.99 -25.05 -44.73
N GLY A 82 -15.03 -25.91 -44.74
CA GLY A 82 -15.29 -26.85 -45.82
C GLY A 82 -15.50 -26.22 -47.21
N PHE A 83 -15.95 -24.97 -47.26
CA PHE A 83 -16.19 -24.26 -48.52
C PHE A 83 -14.89 -23.65 -49.12
N THR A 84 -13.77 -23.66 -48.42
CA THR A 84 -12.48 -23.11 -48.91
C THR A 84 -11.62 -24.17 -49.60
N GLY A 85 -12.11 -25.36 -49.78
CA GLY A 85 -11.31 -26.49 -50.34
C GLY A 85 -10.18 -26.94 -49.46
N GLY A 86 -10.22 -26.60 -48.14
CA GLY A 86 -9.23 -27.02 -47.15
C GLY A 86 -7.94 -26.17 -47.10
N ASN A 87 -7.85 -25.11 -47.90
CA ASN A 87 -6.63 -24.29 -48.00
C ASN A 87 -6.56 -23.13 -47.04
N LEU A 88 -7.68 -22.82 -46.37
CA LEU A 88 -7.82 -21.72 -45.43
C LEU A 88 -8.53 -22.18 -44.16
N PHE A 89 -8.13 -21.61 -43.07
CA PHE A 89 -8.90 -21.66 -41.81
C PHE A 89 -9.08 -20.28 -41.21
N ILE A 90 -10.18 -20.10 -40.50
CA ILE A 90 -10.51 -18.83 -39.83
C ILE A 90 -10.28 -19.00 -38.34
N SER A 91 -9.34 -18.23 -37.80
CA SER A 91 -9.05 -18.20 -36.38
C SER A 91 -8.44 -16.87 -35.98
N GLU A 92 -8.76 -16.42 -34.80
CA GLU A 92 -7.99 -15.37 -34.15
C GLU A 92 -6.77 -16.01 -33.48
N VAL A 93 -5.57 -15.45 -33.73
CA VAL A 93 -4.34 -15.92 -33.10
C VAL A 93 -3.88 -14.90 -32.08
N PHE A 94 -3.71 -15.36 -30.84
CA PHE A 94 -3.20 -14.57 -29.73
C PHE A 94 -1.84 -15.11 -29.30
N PHE A 95 -0.85 -14.24 -29.30
CA PHE A 95 0.45 -14.52 -28.69
C PHE A 95 0.41 -14.01 -27.24
N VAL A 96 0.64 -14.90 -26.29
CA VAL A 96 0.63 -14.59 -24.86
C VAL A 96 2.01 -14.83 -24.31
N SER A 97 2.61 -13.80 -23.74
CA SER A 97 3.91 -13.92 -23.08
C SER A 97 3.77 -14.57 -21.70
N THR A 98 4.64 -15.54 -21.42
CA THR A 98 4.72 -16.28 -20.14
C THR A 98 5.87 -15.80 -19.26
N ARG A 99 6.65 -14.82 -19.73
CA ARG A 99 7.72 -14.20 -18.96
C ARG A 99 7.17 -13.39 -17.78
N GLU A 100 8.04 -13.03 -16.87
CA GLU A 100 7.72 -12.09 -15.81
C GLU A 100 7.73 -10.64 -16.33
N PHE A 101 6.62 -9.94 -16.16
CA PHE A 101 6.50 -8.51 -16.42
C PHE A 101 6.75 -7.76 -15.13
N THR A 102 7.86 -7.03 -15.08
CA THR A 102 8.32 -6.31 -13.88
C THR A 102 8.00 -4.82 -13.95
N GLY A 103 7.99 -4.17 -12.80
CA GLY A 103 7.91 -2.71 -12.69
C GLY A 103 6.55 -2.13 -13.12
N VAL A 104 5.46 -2.89 -12.97
CA VAL A 104 4.11 -2.38 -13.24
C VAL A 104 3.69 -1.49 -12.07
N LYS A 105 3.83 -0.18 -12.24
CA LYS A 105 3.58 0.82 -11.20
C LYS A 105 2.10 0.92 -10.84
N PHE A 106 1.83 1.01 -9.55
CA PHE A 106 0.51 1.33 -9.00
C PHE A 106 0.65 2.37 -7.89
N GLY A 107 -0.44 3.02 -7.54
CA GLY A 107 -0.47 3.96 -6.42
C GLY A 107 -1.79 4.69 -6.32
N GLY A 108 -2.11 5.12 -5.11
CA GLY A 108 -3.32 5.88 -4.84
C GLY A 108 -3.65 5.97 -3.35
N PRO A 109 -4.75 6.67 -3.02
CA PRO A 109 -5.17 6.82 -1.63
C PRO A 109 -5.70 5.50 -1.07
N ILE A 110 -5.30 5.18 0.16
CA ILE A 110 -5.90 4.11 0.96
C ILE A 110 -7.19 4.64 1.60
N GLY A 111 -7.15 5.85 2.14
CA GLY A 111 -8.20 6.51 2.90
C GLY A 111 -7.70 7.01 4.24
N ASP A 112 -8.62 7.46 5.08
CA ASP A 112 -8.30 7.89 6.44
C ASP A 112 -8.23 6.67 7.35
N VAL A 113 -7.06 6.45 7.91
CA VAL A 113 -6.81 5.36 8.87
C VAL A 113 -6.58 5.98 10.25
N ARG A 114 -7.21 5.40 11.26
CA ARG A 114 -7.02 5.86 12.63
C ARG A 114 -5.71 5.30 13.17
N ASP A 115 -4.79 6.20 13.50
CA ASP A 115 -3.56 5.83 14.19
C ASP A 115 -3.87 5.33 15.62
N PRO A 116 -3.43 4.13 15.99
CA PRO A 116 -3.78 3.54 17.29
C PRO A 116 -3.08 4.21 18.46
N GLU A 117 -1.99 4.92 18.24
CA GLU A 117 -1.22 5.57 19.29
C GLU A 117 -1.82 6.93 19.64
N THR A 118 -2.17 7.72 18.65
CA THR A 118 -2.68 9.09 18.82
C THR A 118 -4.20 9.19 18.73
N GLY A 119 -4.86 8.19 18.14
CA GLY A 119 -6.29 8.19 17.89
C GLY A 119 -6.75 9.07 16.72
N LEU A 120 -5.82 9.74 16.01
CA LEU A 120 -6.14 10.60 14.88
C LEU A 120 -6.48 9.79 13.63
N GLY A 121 -7.40 10.33 12.82
CA GLY A 121 -7.65 9.87 11.46
C GLY A 121 -6.68 10.55 10.51
N ILE A 122 -5.84 9.77 9.84
CA ILE A 122 -4.76 10.25 8.97
C ILE A 122 -4.98 9.73 7.56
N GLY A 123 -4.96 10.64 6.59
CA GLY A 123 -5.03 10.30 5.18
C GLY A 123 -3.77 9.58 4.70
N THR A 124 -3.95 8.31 4.31
CA THR A 124 -2.84 7.45 3.89
C THR A 124 -2.87 7.18 2.40
N MET A 125 -1.69 6.99 1.80
CA MET A 125 -1.49 6.66 0.39
C MET A 125 -0.54 5.47 0.28
N VAL A 126 -0.66 4.71 -0.81
CA VAL A 126 0.24 3.61 -1.13
C VAL A 126 0.81 3.79 -2.52
N TYR A 127 2.09 3.46 -2.68
CA TYR A 127 2.80 3.41 -3.95
C TYR A 127 3.65 2.15 -4.01
N GLY A 128 3.90 1.71 -5.23
CA GLY A 128 4.78 0.58 -5.46
C GLY A 128 4.75 0.14 -6.91
N ASP A 129 5.44 -0.94 -7.16
CA ASP A 129 5.31 -1.70 -8.39
C ASP A 129 5.08 -3.17 -8.06
N PHE A 130 4.62 -3.91 -9.04
CA PHE A 130 4.47 -5.35 -8.93
C PHE A 130 4.98 -6.03 -10.20
N SER A 131 5.36 -7.29 -10.04
CA SER A 131 5.66 -8.17 -11.14
C SER A 131 4.53 -9.18 -11.31
N LEU A 132 4.15 -9.41 -12.54
CA LEU A 132 3.12 -10.38 -12.88
C LEU A 132 3.61 -11.39 -13.92
N ARG A 133 3.03 -12.58 -13.89
CA ARG A 133 3.28 -13.64 -14.86
C ARG A 133 1.97 -14.29 -15.27
N VAL A 134 1.85 -14.61 -16.55
CA VAL A 134 0.74 -15.43 -17.04
C VAL A 134 1.07 -16.90 -16.82
N THR A 135 0.22 -17.60 -16.09
CA THR A 135 0.34 -19.02 -15.76
C THR A 135 -0.60 -19.88 -16.58
N GLU A 136 -1.76 -19.35 -16.93
CA GLU A 136 -2.78 -20.03 -17.74
C GLU A 136 -3.23 -19.12 -18.88
N PRO A 137 -2.49 -19.10 -20.01
CA PRO A 137 -2.77 -18.21 -21.14
C PRO A 137 -4.19 -18.32 -21.69
N GLU A 138 -4.79 -19.50 -21.66
CA GLU A 138 -6.15 -19.78 -22.12
C GLU A 138 -7.19 -18.98 -21.29
N LYS A 139 -7.06 -19.01 -19.97
CA LYS A 139 -7.94 -18.25 -19.08
C LYS A 139 -7.82 -16.75 -19.31
N LEU A 140 -6.58 -16.27 -19.53
CA LEU A 140 -6.33 -14.87 -19.80
C LEU A 140 -7.04 -14.41 -21.07
N VAL A 141 -6.86 -15.13 -22.18
CA VAL A 141 -7.46 -14.75 -23.46
C VAL A 141 -8.97 -14.82 -23.42
N VAL A 142 -9.55 -15.88 -22.84
CA VAL A 142 -11.02 -15.99 -22.67
C VAL A 142 -11.57 -14.86 -21.80
N GLY A 143 -10.88 -14.53 -20.71
CA GLY A 143 -11.26 -13.42 -19.83
C GLY A 143 -11.18 -12.05 -20.55
N LEU A 144 -10.14 -11.81 -21.34
CA LEU A 144 -9.98 -10.58 -22.12
C LEU A 144 -11.04 -10.43 -23.21
N VAL A 145 -11.29 -11.49 -23.96
CA VAL A 145 -12.31 -11.50 -25.02
C VAL A 145 -13.70 -11.28 -24.44
N GLY A 146 -14.00 -11.95 -23.30
CA GLY A 146 -15.26 -11.78 -22.58
C GLY A 146 -15.49 -10.37 -22.04
N MET A 147 -14.42 -9.65 -21.71
CA MET A 147 -14.47 -8.25 -21.26
C MET A 147 -14.49 -7.23 -22.42
N GLY A 148 -14.39 -7.68 -23.68
CA GLY A 148 -14.26 -6.81 -24.84
C GLY A 148 -12.97 -5.98 -24.86
N ARG A 149 -11.97 -6.35 -24.07
CA ARG A 149 -10.68 -5.66 -23.95
C ARG A 149 -9.64 -6.36 -24.80
N THR A 150 -9.26 -5.74 -25.88
CA THR A 150 -8.32 -6.33 -26.85
C THR A 150 -6.95 -5.67 -26.82
N SER A 151 -6.82 -4.52 -26.15
CA SER A 151 -5.55 -3.81 -26.02
C SER A 151 -4.84 -4.10 -24.71
N ASN A 152 -3.52 -4.26 -24.77
CA ASN A 152 -2.66 -4.44 -23.61
C ASN A 152 -2.77 -3.28 -22.61
N ALA A 153 -2.92 -2.04 -23.09
CA ALA A 153 -3.04 -0.86 -22.25
C ALA A 153 -4.34 -0.84 -21.42
N GLU A 154 -5.47 -1.18 -22.04
CA GLU A 154 -6.77 -1.28 -21.35
C GLU A 154 -6.75 -2.39 -20.29
N PHE A 155 -6.15 -3.52 -20.65
CA PHE A 155 -5.99 -4.64 -19.73
C PHE A 155 -5.14 -4.25 -18.53
N LEU A 156 -3.95 -3.70 -18.75
CA LEU A 156 -3.05 -3.27 -17.67
C LEU A 156 -3.69 -2.18 -16.80
N GLY A 157 -4.42 -1.24 -17.39
CA GLY A 157 -5.15 -0.21 -16.65
C GLY A 157 -6.19 -0.81 -15.70
N TRP A 158 -7.01 -1.72 -16.20
CA TRP A 158 -7.98 -2.44 -15.39
C TRP A 158 -7.30 -3.26 -14.28
N PHE A 159 -6.23 -3.98 -14.61
CA PHE A 159 -5.51 -4.82 -13.67
C PHE A 159 -4.88 -4.00 -12.53
N LYS A 160 -4.24 -2.87 -12.86
CA LYS A 160 -3.72 -1.92 -11.85
C LYS A 160 -4.80 -1.46 -10.88
N ASN A 161 -6.00 -1.18 -11.37
CA ASN A 161 -7.12 -0.79 -10.52
C ASN A 161 -7.56 -1.92 -9.58
N GLN A 162 -7.54 -3.19 -10.03
CA GLN A 162 -7.82 -4.34 -9.18
C GLN A 162 -6.73 -4.51 -8.11
N VAL A 163 -5.47 -4.41 -8.50
CA VAL A 163 -4.33 -4.45 -7.56
C VAL A 163 -4.47 -3.36 -6.51
N LEU A 164 -4.70 -2.12 -6.93
CA LEU A 164 -4.85 -1.00 -6.01
C LEU A 164 -6.02 -1.20 -5.03
N LYS A 165 -7.17 -1.67 -5.54
CA LYS A 165 -8.34 -1.94 -4.70
C LYS A 165 -8.02 -2.95 -3.60
N VAL A 166 -7.48 -4.13 -3.98
CA VAL A 166 -7.17 -5.19 -3.01
C VAL A 166 -6.08 -4.75 -2.04
N THR A 167 -5.07 -4.03 -2.54
CA THR A 167 -3.99 -3.47 -1.70
C THR A 167 -4.55 -2.54 -0.64
N ARG A 168 -5.42 -1.60 -1.02
CA ARG A 168 -6.09 -0.68 -0.08
C ARG A 168 -6.87 -1.43 0.99
N ASP A 169 -7.71 -2.37 0.55
CA ASP A 169 -8.59 -3.12 1.46
C ASP A 169 -7.75 -3.93 2.47
N ARG A 170 -6.66 -4.58 2.01
CA ARG A 170 -5.78 -5.36 2.88
C ARG A 170 -4.95 -4.49 3.83
N ILE A 171 -4.39 -3.38 3.37
CA ILE A 171 -3.63 -2.48 4.24
C ILE A 171 -4.55 -1.89 5.31
N ALA A 172 -5.73 -1.39 4.93
CA ALA A 172 -6.68 -0.84 5.89
C ALA A 172 -7.09 -1.89 6.95
N GLU A 173 -7.34 -3.13 6.51
CA GLU A 173 -7.67 -4.25 7.41
C GLU A 173 -6.52 -4.55 8.38
N LEU A 174 -5.28 -4.64 7.88
CA LEU A 174 -4.09 -4.93 8.68
C LEU A 174 -3.84 -3.84 9.72
N LEU A 175 -3.90 -2.57 9.33
CA LEU A 175 -3.69 -1.44 10.23
C LEU A 175 -4.68 -1.46 11.40
N VAL A 176 -5.96 -1.75 11.12
CA VAL A 176 -6.98 -1.85 12.15
C VAL A 176 -6.80 -3.08 13.05
N LYS A 177 -6.54 -4.25 12.45
CA LYS A 177 -6.42 -5.51 13.19
C LYS A 177 -5.16 -5.60 14.03
N LYS A 178 -4.01 -5.22 13.44
CA LYS A 178 -2.69 -5.33 14.09
C LYS A 178 -2.38 -4.15 15.00
N LYS A 179 -3.12 -3.05 14.85
CA LYS A 179 -2.91 -1.80 15.62
C LYS A 179 -1.48 -1.27 15.48
N TRP A 180 -0.92 -1.34 14.28
CA TRP A 180 0.40 -0.81 14.01
C TRP A 180 0.39 0.72 14.01
N PRO A 181 1.33 1.39 14.72
CA PRO A 181 1.49 2.82 14.62
C PRO A 181 1.79 3.26 13.18
N LEU A 182 1.14 4.32 12.70
CA LEU A 182 1.31 4.76 11.33
C LEU A 182 2.75 5.20 11.02
N LEU A 183 3.45 5.77 11.99
CA LEU A 183 4.87 6.14 11.82
C LEU A 183 5.76 4.93 11.58
N ASP A 184 5.51 3.79 12.24
CA ASP A 184 6.25 2.55 12.02
C ASP A 184 5.95 1.97 10.64
N VAL A 185 4.68 2.04 10.20
CA VAL A 185 4.28 1.59 8.86
C VAL A 185 4.95 2.42 7.77
N THR A 186 4.98 3.75 7.93
CA THR A 186 5.62 4.65 6.94
C THR A 186 7.14 4.53 6.94
N SER A 187 7.75 4.11 8.05
CA SER A 187 9.20 3.81 8.11
C SER A 187 9.59 2.51 7.40
N GLY A 188 8.60 1.69 7.03
CA GLY A 188 8.83 0.41 6.35
C GLY A 188 8.98 -0.79 7.29
N ALA A 189 8.75 -0.64 8.60
CA ALA A 189 8.94 -1.71 9.59
C ALA A 189 8.09 -2.98 9.28
N TYR A 190 6.95 -2.83 8.63
CA TYR A 190 6.02 -3.92 8.33
C TYR A 190 5.86 -4.21 6.84
N THR A 191 6.76 -3.70 5.99
CA THR A 191 6.64 -3.80 4.52
C THR A 191 6.50 -5.25 4.04
N GLU A 192 7.35 -6.16 4.51
CA GLU A 192 7.35 -7.56 4.11
C GLU A 192 6.05 -8.28 4.50
N GLU A 193 5.53 -8.02 5.71
CA GLU A 193 4.27 -8.60 6.17
C GLU A 193 3.09 -8.08 5.34
N ILE A 194 3.07 -6.77 5.05
CA ILE A 194 2.03 -6.16 4.21
C ILE A 194 2.08 -6.73 2.79
N GLU A 195 3.26 -6.83 2.17
CA GLU A 195 3.42 -7.39 0.84
C GLU A 195 2.91 -8.83 0.76
N THR A 196 3.27 -9.65 1.73
CA THR A 196 2.83 -11.06 1.81
C THR A 196 1.31 -11.15 1.88
N GLU A 197 0.67 -10.37 2.73
CA GLU A 197 -0.78 -10.36 2.90
C GLU A 197 -1.51 -9.79 1.67
N VAL A 198 -0.94 -8.76 1.03
CA VAL A 198 -1.49 -8.19 -0.21
C VAL A 198 -1.42 -9.21 -1.35
N ILE A 199 -0.28 -9.89 -1.54
CA ILE A 199 -0.12 -10.93 -2.56
C ILE A 199 -1.12 -12.07 -2.33
N ALA A 200 -1.26 -12.52 -1.07
CA ALA A 200 -2.25 -13.54 -0.71
C ALA A 200 -3.69 -13.09 -1.01
N GLY A 201 -4.00 -11.83 -0.71
CA GLY A 201 -5.30 -11.25 -1.01
C GLY A 201 -5.58 -11.07 -2.50
N LEU A 202 -4.54 -10.82 -3.31
CA LEU A 202 -4.66 -10.69 -4.77
C LEU A 202 -4.89 -12.03 -5.46
N LYS A 203 -4.34 -13.11 -4.91
CA LYS A 203 -4.33 -14.43 -5.55
C LYS A 203 -5.69 -14.87 -6.11
N PRO A 204 -6.80 -14.89 -5.36
CA PRO A 204 -8.09 -15.35 -5.89
C PRO A 204 -8.60 -14.48 -7.03
N HIS A 205 -8.24 -13.19 -7.06
CA HIS A 205 -8.65 -12.26 -8.11
C HIS A 205 -7.87 -12.46 -9.40
N VAL A 206 -6.57 -12.71 -9.31
CA VAL A 206 -5.69 -12.86 -10.49
C VAL A 206 -5.71 -14.28 -11.06
N ASP A 207 -5.88 -15.32 -10.24
CA ASP A 207 -6.01 -16.71 -10.66
C ASP A 207 -7.22 -16.92 -11.59
N THR A 208 -8.29 -16.13 -11.40
CA THR A 208 -9.47 -16.16 -12.28
C THR A 208 -9.11 -15.85 -13.74
N TYR A 209 -8.07 -15.05 -13.95
CA TYR A 209 -7.58 -14.67 -15.28
C TYR A 209 -6.30 -15.43 -15.68
N GLY A 210 -5.96 -16.48 -14.95
CA GLY A 210 -4.78 -17.29 -15.25
C GLY A 210 -3.46 -16.55 -15.08
N MET A 211 -3.38 -15.66 -14.10
CA MET A 211 -2.19 -14.88 -13.80
C MET A 211 -1.78 -15.03 -12.35
N THR A 212 -0.54 -14.65 -12.04
CA THR A 212 -0.04 -14.54 -10.68
C THR A 212 0.75 -13.26 -10.49
N VAL A 213 0.61 -12.63 -9.34
CA VAL A 213 1.54 -11.60 -8.87
C VAL A 213 2.71 -12.33 -8.24
N VAL A 214 3.90 -12.16 -8.81
CA VAL A 214 5.11 -12.87 -8.39
C VAL A 214 5.71 -12.23 -7.16
N ARG A 215 5.79 -10.89 -7.18
CA ARG A 215 6.36 -10.06 -6.11
C ARG A 215 5.84 -8.64 -6.20
N MET A 216 5.93 -7.93 -5.10
CA MET A 216 5.82 -6.49 -5.06
C MET A 216 7.22 -5.87 -4.90
N GLY A 217 7.39 -4.63 -5.31
CA GLY A 217 8.64 -3.90 -5.21
C GLY A 217 8.40 -2.43 -4.95
N ASN A 218 9.40 -1.74 -4.40
CA ASN A 218 9.32 -0.31 -4.07
C ASN A 218 8.03 0.07 -3.31
N PHE A 219 7.54 -0.88 -2.51
CA PHE A 219 6.29 -0.72 -1.78
C PHE A 219 6.48 0.28 -0.65
N HIS A 220 5.64 1.29 -0.64
CA HIS A 220 5.71 2.36 0.35
C HIS A 220 4.31 2.85 0.72
N VAL A 221 4.03 2.91 2.02
CA VAL A 221 2.86 3.60 2.57
C VAL A 221 3.31 4.97 3.02
N SER A 222 2.63 6.02 2.59
CA SER A 222 2.95 7.40 2.94
C SER A 222 1.74 8.13 3.49
N ILE A 223 2.01 9.17 4.23
CA ILE A 223 1.04 10.14 4.74
C ILE A 223 1.48 11.53 4.26
N LYS A 224 0.60 12.51 4.35
CA LYS A 224 0.94 13.88 4.00
C LYS A 224 1.95 14.43 5.01
N GLU A 225 2.87 15.27 4.54
CA GLU A 225 3.94 15.85 5.37
C GLU A 225 3.38 16.61 6.61
N GLU A 226 2.27 17.32 6.43
CA GLU A 226 1.58 18.03 7.52
C GLU A 226 1.04 17.08 8.60
N ASP A 227 0.47 15.95 8.16
CA ASP A 227 -0.05 14.91 9.05
C ASP A 227 1.08 14.17 9.75
N GLU A 228 2.20 13.94 9.04
CA GLU A 228 3.40 13.31 9.60
C GLU A 228 4.02 14.16 10.71
N ALA A 229 4.16 15.47 10.48
CA ALA A 229 4.65 16.40 11.48
C ALA A 229 3.75 16.44 12.72
N THR A 230 2.43 16.41 12.51
CA THR A 230 1.43 16.37 13.57
C THR A 230 1.50 15.07 14.36
N LEU A 231 1.58 13.93 13.68
CA LEU A 231 1.76 12.62 14.31
C LEU A 231 3.04 12.56 15.14
N LYS A 232 4.18 12.97 14.59
CA LYS A 232 5.46 13.00 15.31
C LYS A 232 5.39 13.84 16.58
N LYS A 233 4.71 14.98 16.53
CA LYS A 233 4.50 15.83 17.70
C LYS A 233 3.64 15.13 18.75
N LEU A 234 2.51 14.59 18.34
CA LEU A 234 1.57 13.93 19.25
C LEU A 234 2.12 12.63 19.84
N SER A 235 2.85 11.83 19.04
CA SER A 235 3.53 10.63 19.57
C SER A 235 4.56 10.99 20.64
N LYS A 236 5.30 12.10 20.46
CA LYS A 236 6.18 12.63 21.50
C LYS A 236 5.40 13.04 22.75
N ASP A 237 4.30 13.76 22.58
CA ASP A 237 3.47 14.23 23.69
C ASP A 237 2.85 13.06 24.46
N VAL A 238 2.40 12.02 23.76
CA VAL A 238 1.90 10.77 24.38
C VAL A 238 3.02 10.06 25.14
N ALA A 239 4.21 9.95 24.55
CA ALA A 239 5.37 9.33 25.18
C ALA A 239 5.78 10.10 26.46
N TYR A 240 5.83 11.42 26.38
CA TYR A 240 6.12 12.28 27.54
C TYR A 240 5.08 12.17 28.62
N SER A 241 3.79 12.16 28.26
CA SER A 241 2.69 11.98 29.20
C SER A 241 2.80 10.66 29.95
N ARG A 242 3.14 9.57 29.26
CA ARG A 242 3.38 8.26 29.89
C ARG A 242 4.57 8.28 30.85
N LEU A 243 5.70 8.90 30.43
CA LEU A 243 6.89 9.01 31.26
C LEU A 243 6.69 9.90 32.50
N ALA A 244 5.91 10.98 32.38
CA ALA A 244 5.58 11.88 33.46
C ALA A 244 4.56 11.32 34.50
N GLY A 245 4.02 10.11 34.25
CA GLY A 245 3.03 9.50 35.10
C GLY A 245 1.60 9.98 34.94
N GLY A 246 1.34 10.78 33.90
CA GLY A 246 0.01 11.23 33.49
C GLY A 246 0.00 12.59 32.80
N PHE A 247 -1.06 12.84 32.03
CA PHE A 247 -1.22 14.06 31.24
C PHE A 247 -1.18 15.35 32.06
N GLN A 248 -1.69 15.32 33.29
CA GLN A 248 -1.75 16.49 34.17
C GLN A 248 -0.35 16.97 34.59
N GLN A 249 0.57 16.04 34.90
CA GLN A 249 1.95 16.37 35.26
C GLN A 249 2.73 16.83 34.03
N TYR A 250 2.47 16.24 32.86
CA TYR A 250 3.05 16.69 31.60
C TYR A 250 2.58 18.10 31.21
N ALA A 251 1.30 18.40 31.30
CA ALA A 251 0.74 19.72 30.99
C ALA A 251 1.29 20.82 31.92
N GLN A 252 1.48 20.52 33.22
CA GLN A 252 2.12 21.42 34.16
C GLN A 252 3.59 21.72 33.79
N GLY A 253 4.34 20.69 33.38
CA GLY A 253 5.74 20.86 32.91
C GLY A 253 5.81 21.71 31.66
N GLN A 254 4.95 21.49 30.68
CA GLN A 254 4.88 22.28 29.44
C GLN A 254 4.49 23.74 29.70
N ALA A 255 3.52 23.99 30.56
CA ALA A 255 3.13 25.34 30.93
C ALA A 255 4.28 26.12 31.63
N MET A 256 5.07 25.43 32.44
CA MET A 256 6.23 26.01 33.13
C MET A 256 7.39 26.31 32.15
N LEU A 257 7.63 25.44 31.17
CA LEU A 257 8.62 25.67 30.11
C LEU A 257 8.20 26.82 29.18
N GLY A 258 6.93 26.88 28.77
CA GLY A 258 6.41 27.97 27.95
C GLY A 258 6.47 29.34 28.67
N ALA A 259 6.24 29.36 29.99
CA ALA A 259 6.42 30.56 30.79
C ALA A 259 7.88 31.00 30.87
N SER A 260 8.84 30.06 30.99
CA SER A 260 10.28 30.35 31.03
C SER A 260 10.83 30.85 29.69
N GLU A 261 10.38 30.30 28.57
CA GLU A 261 10.74 30.76 27.22
C GLU A 261 10.14 32.14 26.91
N GLY A 262 8.92 32.40 27.36
CA GLY A 262 8.31 33.73 27.29
C GLY A 262 9.07 34.79 28.04
N MET A 263 9.62 34.45 29.22
CA MET A 263 10.49 35.34 29.99
C MET A 263 11.87 35.54 29.35
N ALA A 264 12.47 34.50 28.74
CA ALA A 264 13.79 34.59 28.09
C ALA A 264 13.77 35.41 26.80
N LYS A 265 12.67 35.43 26.06
CA LYS A 265 12.48 36.24 24.82
C LYS A 265 12.03 37.67 25.09
N GLY A 266 11.63 38.04 26.32
CA GLY A 266 11.14 39.35 26.73
C GLY A 266 12.20 40.30 27.26
N GLY A 267 13.47 40.16 26.89
CA GLY A 267 14.52 41.08 27.22
C GLY A 267 14.51 42.34 26.37
N GLY A 268 13.77 43.36 26.73
CA GLY A 268 13.96 44.71 26.19
C GLY A 268 12.67 45.54 25.98
N GLY A 269 12.27 46.30 26.98
CA GLY A 269 11.59 47.59 26.84
C GLY A 269 10.07 47.62 26.94
N ALA A 270 9.65 48.30 27.96
CA ALA A 270 8.39 49.03 28.16
C ALA A 270 7.19 48.28 28.80
N ASP A 271 6.95 48.82 29.97
CA ASP A 271 5.71 48.92 30.74
C ASP A 271 5.08 47.73 31.45
N GLY A 272 5.23 47.86 32.78
CA GLY A 272 4.76 47.00 33.87
C GLY A 272 3.26 46.72 34.01
N ALA A 273 2.45 46.87 32.98
CA ALA A 273 1.01 46.63 33.06
C ALA A 273 0.58 45.22 32.59
N LEU A 274 1.37 44.54 31.74
CA LEU A 274 1.08 43.15 31.28
C LEU A 274 1.67 42.08 32.19
N GLN A 275 2.67 42.39 33.05
CA GLN A 275 3.34 41.45 33.94
C GLN A 275 2.45 41.02 35.12
N GLY A 276 1.48 41.88 35.50
CA GLY A 276 0.48 41.56 36.54
C GLY A 276 -0.64 40.65 36.05
N MET A 277 -0.97 40.65 34.75
CA MET A 277 -2.12 39.94 34.21
C MET A 277 -1.83 38.50 33.88
N GLY A 278 -0.59 38.16 33.45
CA GLY A 278 -0.16 36.80 33.15
C GLY A 278 0.05 35.93 34.39
N MET A 279 0.61 36.48 35.46
CA MET A 279 0.78 35.78 36.74
C MET A 279 -0.53 35.63 37.51
N GLY A 280 -1.42 36.63 37.44
CA GLY A 280 -2.72 36.59 38.12
C GLY A 280 -3.67 35.55 37.53
N MET A 281 -3.71 35.40 36.20
CA MET A 281 -4.55 34.38 35.54
C MET A 281 -4.02 32.96 35.74
N GLY A 282 -2.69 32.71 35.70
CA GLY A 282 -2.12 31.40 35.94
C GLY A 282 -2.30 30.92 37.37
N PHE A 283 -2.09 31.78 38.34
CA PHE A 283 -2.31 31.46 39.76
C PHE A 283 -3.80 31.40 40.13
N GLY A 284 -4.63 32.24 39.57
CA GLY A 284 -6.09 32.21 39.79
C GLY A 284 -6.72 30.93 39.25
N MET A 285 -6.29 30.47 38.09
CA MET A 285 -6.76 29.23 37.49
C MET A 285 -6.24 27.98 38.28
N ALA A 286 -4.98 27.99 38.72
CA ALA A 286 -4.42 26.93 39.54
C ALA A 286 -5.13 26.87 40.91
N GLN A 287 -5.49 28.02 41.50
CA GLN A 287 -6.21 28.06 42.78
C GLN A 287 -7.70 27.72 42.66
N MET A 288 -8.31 28.02 41.49
CA MET A 288 -9.69 27.61 41.21
C MET A 288 -9.78 26.07 41.00
N PHE A 289 -8.80 25.47 40.31
CA PHE A 289 -8.71 24.02 40.17
C PHE A 289 -8.40 23.30 41.45
N SER A 290 -7.55 23.84 42.34
CA SER A 290 -7.24 23.22 43.61
C SER A 290 -8.42 23.31 44.59
N ASN A 291 -9.19 24.39 44.56
CA ASN A 291 -10.40 24.53 45.38
C ASN A 291 -11.54 23.63 44.91
N GLN A 292 -11.67 23.43 43.59
CA GLN A 292 -12.65 22.50 43.03
C GLN A 292 -12.32 21.04 43.36
N GLN A 293 -11.04 20.71 43.43
CA GLN A 293 -10.57 19.37 43.83
C GLN A 293 -10.78 19.09 45.33
N GLN A 294 -10.61 20.09 46.17
CA GLN A 294 -10.93 19.95 47.61
C GLN A 294 -12.43 19.84 47.87
N GLN A 295 -13.29 20.58 47.16
CA GLN A 295 -14.74 20.42 47.27
C GLN A 295 -15.24 19.07 46.77
N ASN A 296 -14.67 18.56 45.70
CA ASN A 296 -14.99 17.23 45.17
C ASN A 296 -14.51 16.09 46.13
N GLN A 297 -13.38 16.27 46.81
CA GLN A 297 -12.95 15.29 47.82
C GLN A 297 -13.86 15.28 49.05
N GLN A 298 -14.35 16.42 49.52
CA GLN A 298 -15.29 16.46 50.64
C GLN A 298 -16.68 15.89 50.29
N GLN A 299 -17.14 16.06 49.06
CA GLN A 299 -18.39 15.46 48.59
C GLN A 299 -18.26 13.95 48.35
N GLN A 300 -17.07 13.46 47.91
CA GLN A 300 -16.82 12.02 47.78
C GLN A 300 -16.73 11.29 49.11
N PHE A 301 -16.23 11.93 50.17
CA PHE A 301 -16.20 11.33 51.52
C PHE A 301 -17.57 11.15 52.13
N GLN A 302 -18.57 11.94 51.75
CA GLN A 302 -19.95 11.80 52.22
C GLN A 302 -20.81 10.80 51.43
N GLN A 303 -20.42 10.45 50.18
CA GLN A 303 -21.13 9.46 49.35
C GLN A 303 -20.55 8.06 49.38
N GLN A 304 -19.38 7.82 49.99
CA GLN A 304 -18.73 6.53 50.06
C GLN A 304 -19.27 5.55 51.13
N GLN A 305 -20.36 5.89 51.78
CA GLN A 305 -21.00 4.94 52.72
C GLN A 305 -22.12 4.08 52.12
N GLN A 306 -22.44 4.18 50.82
CA GLN A 306 -23.57 3.43 50.26
C GLN A 306 -23.43 2.89 48.81
N GLN A 307 -22.24 2.63 48.23
CA GLN A 307 -22.21 1.84 47.00
C GLN A 307 -20.87 1.10 46.77
N PRO A 308 -20.88 -0.12 46.14
CA PRO A 308 -19.67 -0.89 45.91
C PRO A 308 -18.80 -0.28 44.77
N ALA A 309 -17.48 -0.36 44.92
CA ALA A 309 -16.44 0.30 44.14
C ALA A 309 -16.44 -0.08 42.65
N PRO A 310 -16.28 0.90 41.72
CA PRO A 310 -15.80 0.63 40.38
C PRO A 310 -14.28 0.59 40.35
N ALA A 311 -13.73 -0.32 39.56
CA ALA A 311 -12.31 -0.58 39.41
C ALA A 311 -11.50 0.68 39.00
N ALA A 312 -10.43 0.94 39.74
CA ALA A 312 -9.46 1.99 39.48
C ALA A 312 -8.73 1.74 38.15
N ALA A 313 -8.54 2.78 37.37
CA ALA A 313 -7.59 2.76 36.27
C ALA A 313 -6.19 2.39 36.80
N PRO A 314 -5.42 1.53 36.12
CA PRO A 314 -4.15 1.04 36.64
C PRO A 314 -3.17 2.21 36.81
N ALA A 315 -2.75 2.44 38.03
CA ALA A 315 -1.59 3.27 38.34
C ALA A 315 -0.38 2.70 37.57
N ASP A 316 0.43 3.54 36.98
CA ASP A 316 1.65 3.11 36.26
C ASP A 316 2.60 2.47 37.31
N THR A 317 2.56 1.13 37.35
CA THR A 317 3.30 0.30 38.33
C THR A 317 4.78 0.13 37.94
N ARG A 318 5.25 0.77 36.85
CA ARG A 318 6.63 0.65 36.43
C ARG A 318 7.58 1.39 37.35
N SER A 319 8.68 0.74 37.68
CA SER A 319 9.72 1.36 38.52
C SER A 319 10.41 2.54 37.79
N PRO A 320 10.92 3.54 38.52
CA PRO A 320 11.71 4.64 37.90
C PRO A 320 12.87 4.16 37.04
N ALA A 321 13.48 3.02 37.38
CA ALA A 321 14.53 2.39 36.60
C ALA A 321 14.04 1.86 35.25
N GLN A 322 12.83 1.33 35.18
CA GLN A 322 12.23 0.91 33.88
C GLN A 322 11.91 2.10 32.98
N ARG A 323 11.40 3.20 33.56
CA ARG A 323 11.16 4.44 32.82
C ARG A 323 12.45 5.07 32.29
N LEU A 324 13.55 4.97 32.98
CA LEU A 324 14.88 5.43 32.52
C LEU A 324 15.37 4.60 31.34
N LYS A 325 15.11 3.31 31.33
CA LYS A 325 15.47 2.43 30.21
C LYS A 325 14.68 2.77 28.96
N GLU A 326 13.37 2.93 29.08
CA GLU A 326 12.48 3.37 27.98
C GLU A 326 12.89 4.73 27.43
N LEU A 327 13.26 5.68 28.30
CA LEU A 327 13.74 6.99 27.90
C LEU A 327 15.03 6.91 27.04
N LYS A 328 15.92 5.97 27.39
CA LYS A 328 17.13 5.72 26.61
C LYS A 328 16.79 5.10 25.24
N GLU A 329 15.89 4.14 25.20
CA GLU A 329 15.44 3.51 23.96
C GLU A 329 14.80 4.53 23.00
N LEU A 330 14.01 5.48 23.53
CA LEU A 330 13.41 6.57 22.74
C LEU A 330 14.48 7.53 22.20
N LYS A 331 15.56 7.79 22.93
CA LYS A 331 16.71 8.56 22.46
C LYS A 331 17.44 7.81 21.34
N ASP A 332 17.74 6.53 21.56
CA ASP A 332 18.45 5.68 20.60
C ASP A 332 17.64 5.49 19.31
N ALA A 333 16.30 5.52 19.39
CA ALA A 333 15.37 5.52 18.26
C ALA A 333 15.24 6.89 17.55
N GLY A 334 15.95 7.94 18.00
CA GLY A 334 15.91 9.27 17.40
C GLY A 334 14.61 10.04 17.64
N VAL A 335 13.76 9.57 18.54
CA VAL A 335 12.48 10.21 18.91
C VAL A 335 12.71 11.40 19.84
N LEU A 336 13.82 11.39 20.61
CA LEU A 336 14.19 12.42 21.57
C LEU A 336 15.49 13.11 21.15
N SER A 337 15.53 14.43 21.29
CA SER A 337 16.77 15.19 21.19
C SER A 337 17.62 14.98 22.46
N ASP A 338 18.93 15.28 22.38
CA ASP A 338 19.85 15.18 23.51
C ASP A 338 19.44 16.05 24.70
N ASP A 339 18.90 17.22 24.43
CA ASP A 339 18.47 18.16 25.46
C ASP A 339 17.21 17.66 26.18
N GLU A 340 16.25 17.16 25.42
CA GLU A 340 15.00 16.57 25.96
C GLU A 340 15.29 15.33 26.79
N TYR A 341 16.19 14.47 26.34
CA TYR A 341 16.63 13.30 27.07
C TYR A 341 17.25 13.67 28.40
N ASN A 342 18.20 14.63 28.43
CA ASN A 342 18.89 15.06 29.63
C ASN A 342 17.95 15.68 30.66
N ALA A 343 16.99 16.49 30.21
CA ALA A 343 15.97 17.10 31.07
C ALA A 343 15.10 16.02 31.75
N LYS A 344 14.58 15.07 31.00
CA LYS A 344 13.72 13.99 31.52
C LYS A 344 14.47 13.00 32.39
N ARG A 345 15.71 12.70 32.06
CA ARG A 345 16.59 11.88 32.87
C ARG A 345 16.80 12.50 34.25
N ALA A 346 17.04 13.82 34.33
CA ALA A 346 17.24 14.53 35.60
C ALA A 346 15.98 14.50 36.49
N GLU A 347 14.78 14.55 35.91
CA GLU A 347 13.52 14.40 36.64
C GLU A 347 13.34 12.99 37.19
N LEU A 348 13.56 11.96 36.38
CA LEU A 348 13.40 10.55 36.81
C LEU A 348 14.45 10.12 37.85
N MET A 349 15.66 10.70 37.76
CA MET A 349 16.70 10.44 38.77
C MET A 349 16.40 11.03 40.17
N LYS A 350 15.52 12.02 40.27
CA LYS A 350 15.05 12.55 41.56
C LYS A 350 14.01 11.64 42.26
N LEU A 351 13.46 10.69 41.50
CA LEU A 351 12.44 9.75 41.98
C LEU A 351 13.03 8.38 42.34
N LEU A 352 14.32 8.16 42.14
CA LEU A 352 15.11 7.01 42.54
C LEU A 352 15.69 7.23 43.95
#